data_76d8bee824eaf9be2a1002a5b9373f5a
#
_entry.id   76d8bee824eaf9be2a1002a5b9373f5a
#
_cell.length_a   1.000
_cell.length_b   1.000
_cell.length_c   1.000
_cell.angle_alpha   90.00
_cell.angle_beta   90.00
_cell.angle_gamma   90.00
#
_symmetry.space_group_name_H-M   'P 1'
#
loop_
_entity.id
_entity.type
_entity.pdbx_description
1 polymer ?
#
loop_
_entity_poly.entity_id
_entity_poly.type
_entity_poly.pdbx_seq_one_letter_code
_entity_poly.pdbx_strand_id
1 'polypeptide(L)' 'MIDKEEMIECFEDLYSNLKMEIMTNSKDIKSTRQQFGQIQGFFLAMKMVVPLDMEEIQYVEHRLYSLEEKLP' A
#
# COMPACT_ATOMS: atom_id res chain seq x y z
N MET A 1 17.54 -7.32 -11.47
CA MET A 1 16.39 -6.83 -12.23
C MET A 1 15.15 -6.88 -11.35
N ILE A 2 14.42 -5.78 -11.27
CA ILE A 2 13.22 -5.72 -10.41
C ILE A 2 12.04 -6.30 -11.18
N ASP A 3 11.44 -7.32 -10.61
CA ASP A 3 10.31 -8.00 -11.20
C ASP A 3 9.00 -7.33 -10.74
N LYS A 4 8.12 -7.07 -11.70
CA LYS A 4 6.83 -6.46 -11.42
C LYS A 4 6.02 -7.26 -10.42
N GLU A 5 6.02 -8.60 -10.56
CA GLU A 5 5.27 -9.45 -9.66
C GLU A 5 5.80 -9.38 -8.23
N GLU A 6 7.13 -9.34 -8.08
CA GLU A 6 7.73 -9.20 -6.76
C GLU A 6 7.37 -7.87 -6.12
N MET A 7 7.36 -6.80 -6.90
CA MET A 7 6.98 -5.48 -6.39
C MET A 7 5.54 -5.46 -5.92
N ILE A 8 4.64 -6.06 -6.70
CA ILE A 8 3.23 -6.15 -6.34
C ILE A 8 3.04 -6.99 -5.08
N GLU A 9 3.78 -8.09 -4.96
CA GLU A 9 3.74 -8.90 -3.75
C GLU A 9 4.21 -8.12 -2.53
N CYS A 10 5.28 -7.36 -2.67
CA CYS A 10 5.75 -6.49 -1.57
C CYS A 10 4.68 -5.47 -1.18
N PHE A 11 4.03 -4.87 -2.17
CA PHE A 11 2.94 -3.94 -1.90
C PHE A 11 1.81 -4.64 -1.14
N GLU A 12 1.45 -5.84 -1.56
CA GLU A 12 0.36 -6.56 -0.90
C GLU A 12 0.72 -6.97 0.52
N ASP A 13 1.99 -7.29 0.78
CA ASP A 13 2.45 -7.57 2.13
C ASP A 13 2.33 -6.33 3.02
N LEU A 14 2.77 -5.18 2.52
CA LEU A 14 2.63 -3.92 3.26
C LEU A 14 1.16 -3.59 3.50
N TYR A 15 0.33 -3.79 2.48
CA TYR A 15 -1.11 -3.56 2.58
C TYR A 15 -1.73 -4.45 3.67
N SER A 16 -1.41 -5.73 3.65
CA SER A 16 -1.97 -6.69 4.61
C SER A 16 -1.54 -6.37 6.03
N ASN A 17 -0.26 -6.01 6.21
CA ASN A 17 0.26 -5.67 7.53
C ASN A 17 -0.44 -4.44 8.10
N LEU A 18 -0.60 -3.41 7.29
CA LEU A 18 -1.28 -2.20 7.75
C LEU A 18 -2.76 -2.46 8.02
N LYS A 19 -3.40 -3.21 7.14
CA LYS A 19 -4.81 -3.55 7.33
C LYS A 19 -5.03 -4.29 8.65
N MET A 20 -4.14 -5.25 8.95
CA MET A 20 -4.23 -6.01 10.18
C MET A 20 -4.01 -5.10 11.39
N GLU A 21 -3.06 -4.19 11.33
CA GLU A 21 -2.80 -3.26 12.41
C GLU A 21 -3.99 -2.33 12.67
N ILE A 22 -4.61 -1.83 11.61
CA ILE A 22 -5.80 -1.00 11.74
C ILE A 22 -6.93 -1.77 12.44
N MET A 23 -7.10 -3.03 12.09
CA MET A 23 -8.16 -3.85 12.66
C MET A 23 -7.91 -4.26 14.09
N THR A 24 -6.64 -4.45 14.47
CA THR A 24 -6.29 -4.99 15.80
C THR A 24 -5.82 -3.93 16.78
N ASN A 25 -5.27 -2.81 16.30
CA ASN A 25 -4.69 -1.79 17.16
C ASN A 25 -4.97 -0.39 16.61
N SER A 26 -6.24 -0.05 16.53
CA SER A 26 -6.68 1.21 15.96
C SER A 26 -6.36 2.42 16.83
N LYS A 27 -5.80 2.21 18.03
CA LYS A 27 -5.51 3.31 18.95
C LYS A 27 -4.25 4.08 18.59
N ASP A 28 -3.34 3.48 17.83
CA ASP A 28 -2.09 4.13 17.46
C ASP A 28 -2.23 4.81 16.09
N ILE A 29 -2.90 5.95 16.10
CA ILE A 29 -3.17 6.72 14.88
C ILE A 29 -1.88 7.13 14.19
N LYS A 30 -0.87 7.53 14.97
CA LYS A 30 0.38 8.02 14.42
C LYS A 30 1.12 6.92 13.66
N SER A 31 1.17 5.72 14.23
CA SER A 31 1.85 4.59 13.59
C SER A 31 1.13 4.16 12.32
N THR A 32 -0.20 4.08 12.35
CA THR A 32 -0.95 3.67 11.17
C THR A 32 -0.83 4.69 10.04
N ARG A 33 -0.84 5.99 10.35
CA ARG A 33 -0.66 7.02 9.34
C ARG A 33 0.75 7.00 8.76
N GLN A 34 1.74 6.74 9.58
CA GLN A 34 3.13 6.62 9.11
C GLN A 34 3.29 5.44 8.15
N GLN A 35 2.71 4.30 8.51
CA GLN A 35 2.75 3.13 7.63
C GLN A 35 1.99 3.37 6.33
N PHE A 36 0.87 4.07 6.39
CA PHE A 36 0.14 4.43 5.17
C PHE A 36 0.99 5.30 4.25
N GLY A 37 1.72 6.26 4.81
CA GLY A 37 2.65 7.07 4.03
C GLY A 37 3.75 6.25 3.39
N GLN A 38 4.26 5.23 4.09
CA GLN A 38 5.26 4.33 3.54
C GLN A 38 4.71 3.53 2.36
N ILE A 39 3.47 3.07 2.45
CA ILE A 39 2.84 2.34 1.36
C ILE A 39 2.61 3.24 0.15
N GLN A 40 2.18 4.48 0.37
CA GLN A 40 2.03 5.45 -0.71
C GLN A 40 3.35 5.72 -1.40
N GLY A 41 4.42 5.91 -0.62
CA GLY A 41 5.76 6.10 -1.18
C GLY A 41 6.25 4.91 -1.97
N PHE A 42 5.96 3.71 -1.47
CA PHE A 42 6.31 2.49 -2.19
C PHE A 42 5.59 2.40 -3.52
N PHE A 43 4.31 2.76 -3.56
CA PHE A 43 3.53 2.76 -4.80
C PHE A 43 4.10 3.75 -5.81
N LEU A 44 4.46 4.95 -5.36
CA LEU A 44 5.06 5.94 -6.24
C LEU A 44 6.38 5.43 -6.83
N ALA A 45 7.22 4.83 -5.99
CA ALA A 45 8.47 4.25 -6.45
C ALA A 45 8.24 3.11 -7.43
N MET A 46 7.25 2.27 -7.15
CA MET A 46 6.91 1.14 -8.03
C MET A 46 6.49 1.63 -9.42
N LYS A 47 5.69 2.70 -9.48
CA LYS A 47 5.28 3.26 -10.77
C LYS A 47 6.47 3.78 -11.58
N MET A 48 7.52 4.20 -10.91
CA MET A 48 8.71 4.74 -11.57
C MET A 48 9.65 3.66 -12.07
N VAL A 49 9.70 2.51 -11.41
CA VAL A 49 10.70 1.46 -11.68
C VAL A 49 10.14 0.33 -12.51
N VAL A 50 8.83 0.07 -12.44
CA VAL A 50 8.20 -1.03 -13.18
C VAL A 50 7.09 -0.51 -14.06
N PRO A 51 6.97 -1.06 -15.29
CA PRO A 51 5.90 -0.65 -16.19
C PRO A 51 4.57 -1.26 -15.75
N LEU A 52 3.75 -0.46 -15.09
CA LEU A 52 2.41 -0.87 -14.71
C LEU A 52 1.40 -0.39 -15.76
N ASP A 53 0.46 -1.24 -16.12
CA ASP A 53 -0.61 -0.81 -17.01
C ASP A 53 -1.71 -0.10 -16.21
N MET A 54 -2.69 0.46 -16.92
CA MET A 54 -3.74 1.26 -16.31
C MET A 54 -4.55 0.45 -15.30
N GLU A 55 -4.83 -0.81 -15.63
CA GLU A 55 -5.62 -1.66 -14.73
C GLU A 55 -4.87 -1.95 -13.44
N GLU A 56 -3.56 -2.18 -13.53
CA GLU A 56 -2.74 -2.44 -12.36
C GLU A 56 -2.65 -1.20 -11.47
N ILE A 57 -2.48 -0.03 -12.09
CA ILE A 57 -2.45 1.22 -11.34
C ILE A 57 -3.77 1.45 -10.62
N GLN A 58 -4.89 1.26 -11.31
CA GLN A 58 -6.20 1.44 -10.70
C GLN A 58 -6.45 0.45 -9.57
N TYR A 59 -5.98 -0.79 -9.73
CA TYR A 59 -6.12 -1.80 -8.69
C TYR A 59 -5.40 -1.38 -7.41
N VAL A 60 -4.16 -0.91 -7.54
CA VAL A 60 -3.38 -0.49 -6.39
C VAL A 60 -3.96 0.77 -5.75
N GLU A 61 -4.37 1.73 -6.58
CA GLU A 61 -5.00 2.95 -6.07
C GLU A 61 -6.28 2.64 -5.30
N HIS A 62 -7.09 1.73 -5.81
CA HIS A 62 -8.32 1.33 -5.13
C HIS A 62 -8.02 0.74 -3.75
N ARG A 63 -6.98 -0.07 -3.65
CA ARG A 63 -6.56 -0.63 -2.37
C ARG A 63 -6.10 0.45 -1.41
N LEU A 64 -5.35 1.43 -1.90
CA LEU A 64 -4.90 2.53 -1.06
C LEU A 64 -6.08 3.36 -0.54
N TYR A 65 -7.05 3.66 -1.40
CA TYR A 65 -8.24 4.39 -0.97
C TYR A 65 -9.04 3.61 0.08
N SER A 66 -9.14 2.31 -0.09
CA SER A 66 -9.83 1.47 0.87
C SER A 66 -9.17 1.52 2.25
N LEU A 67 -7.82 1.55 2.29
CA LEU A 67 -7.10 1.69 3.55
C LEU A 67 -7.30 3.08 4.15
N GLU A 68 -7.24 4.11 3.31
CA GLU A 68 -7.40 5.49 3.79
C GLU A 68 -8.74 5.69 4.48
N GLU A 69 -9.80 5.10 3.94
CA GLU A 69 -11.12 5.18 4.54
C GLU A 69 -11.19 4.51 5.90
N LYS A 70 -10.33 3.54 6.16
CA LYS A 70 -10.30 2.82 7.43
C LYS A 70 -9.37 3.44 8.46
N LEU A 71 -8.58 4.43 8.07
CA LEU A 71 -7.69 5.10 9.02
C LEU A 71 -8.51 5.89 10.04
N PRO A 72 -8.12 5.82 11.31
CA PRO A 72 -8.79 6.56 12.38
C PRO A 72 -8.57 8.06 12.27
#